data_6a7fc0b91db4452c53dfff33f1791b73
#
_entry.id   6a7fc0b91db4452c53dfff33f1791b73
#
_cell.length_a   1.000
_cell.length_b   1.000
_cell.length_c   1.000
_cell.angle_alpha   90.00
_cell.angle_beta   90.00
_cell.angle_gamma   90.00
#
_symmetry.space_group_name_H-M   'P 1'
#
loop_
_entity.id
_entity.type
_entity.pdbx_description
1 polymer ?
#
loop_
_entity_poly.entity_id
_entity_poly.type
_entity_poly.pdbx_seq_one_letter_code
_entity_poly.pdbx_strand_id
1 'polypeptide(L)'
;MSDQEFARPRRRWVLVAVAVVLVVGAAVTYLLVTGSKPTEAGPSRAAVATAPVTRTTLTETENVDGTLGYGQATSLTNRLAGTITSIAAPGATVARGQALYAVDQRPVILLYGTVPAYRALQAGLTGDDVRQLEENLSALGYTGFTVDATFSDATARAVRRWQHDLGLDETGIVELGRVVFLGDAVRVADVQAGPGSAAEPERPVLSYTGMTMTVTAGLQTDQRPMAAPGGQVTVTLPGNKQVTAAVAAVVPAPQQQDSSGQGATQQPSTPAAAFTATLTIADQQTLAGLDGAPVTVALVGQRRENVLAVPVAALLALREGGYGVQVVTGSTTKIIAVQTGLFAGGLVEVSGAGLAEGVEVGVPAP
;
A
#
# COMPACT_ATOMS: atom_id res chain seq x y z
N MET A 1 -86.24 -70.14 -43.70
CA MET A 1 -85.64 -71.46 -43.85
C MET A 1 -84.27 -71.37 -43.14
N SER A 2 -84.25 -72.00 -41.99
CA SER A 2 -83.26 -72.93 -41.43
C SER A 2 -81.83 -72.39 -41.40
N ASP A 3 -81.01 -72.63 -40.46
CA ASP A 3 -81.03 -73.32 -39.19
C ASP A 3 -79.72 -73.01 -38.47
N GLN A 4 -79.81 -72.89 -37.21
CA GLN A 4 -78.99 -73.59 -36.18
C GLN A 4 -77.42 -73.49 -36.28
N GLU A 5 -76.89 -73.04 -35.30
CA GLU A 5 -76.51 -73.56 -33.96
C GLU A 5 -75.01 -73.96 -33.95
N PHE A 6 -74.22 -73.42 -33.08
CA PHE A 6 -73.58 -74.21 -32.04
C PHE A 6 -72.77 -73.34 -31.06
N ALA A 7 -72.99 -73.59 -29.84
CA ALA A 7 -72.52 -72.92 -28.68
C ALA A 7 -71.18 -73.49 -28.13
N ARG A 8 -70.37 -72.60 -27.55
CA ARG A 8 -69.54 -72.75 -26.32
C ARG A 8 -68.43 -73.83 -26.21
N PRO A 9 -67.29 -73.62 -25.56
CA PRO A 9 -67.09 -73.01 -24.24
C PRO A 9 -65.76 -72.20 -24.05
N ARG A 10 -65.90 -70.89 -24.01
CA ARG A 10 -64.68 -70.04 -23.75
C ARG A 10 -64.61 -69.48 -22.33
N ARG A 11 -65.65 -69.65 -21.50
CA ARG A 11 -65.79 -68.95 -20.21
C ARG A 11 -64.98 -69.56 -19.03
N ARG A 12 -64.63 -70.84 -19.11
CA ARG A 12 -63.88 -71.55 -18.06
C ARG A 12 -62.37 -71.26 -18.13
N TRP A 13 -61.81 -71.09 -19.28
CA TRP A 13 -60.38 -70.77 -19.45
C TRP A 13 -60.05 -69.33 -19.05
N VAL A 14 -60.92 -68.37 -19.20
CA VAL A 14 -60.72 -66.95 -18.77
C VAL A 14 -60.67 -66.85 -17.25
N LEU A 15 -61.48 -67.62 -16.53
CA LEU A 15 -61.43 -67.61 -15.05
C LEU A 15 -60.17 -68.27 -14.51
N VAL A 16 -59.66 -69.29 -15.14
CA VAL A 16 -58.35 -69.89 -14.75
C VAL A 16 -57.22 -68.96 -15.05
N ALA A 17 -57.20 -68.27 -16.17
CA ALA A 17 -56.18 -67.28 -16.50
C ALA A 17 -56.17 -66.07 -15.52
N VAL A 18 -57.32 -65.56 -15.12
CA VAL A 18 -57.46 -64.49 -14.13
C VAL A 18 -57.03 -64.97 -12.74
N ALA A 19 -57.33 -66.19 -12.33
CA ALA A 19 -56.86 -66.73 -11.05
C ALA A 19 -55.35 -66.91 -11.00
N VAL A 20 -54.71 -67.36 -12.10
CA VAL A 20 -53.22 -67.49 -12.19
C VAL A 20 -52.53 -66.11 -12.15
N VAL A 21 -53.11 -65.11 -12.84
CA VAL A 21 -52.55 -63.74 -12.79
C VAL A 21 -52.66 -63.13 -11.40
N LEU A 22 -53.74 -63.36 -10.67
CA LEU A 22 -53.90 -62.88 -9.28
C LEU A 22 -53.00 -63.61 -8.31
N VAL A 23 -52.77 -64.92 -8.47
CA VAL A 23 -51.79 -65.65 -7.62
C VAL A 23 -50.38 -65.27 -7.90
N VAL A 24 -49.99 -65.06 -9.17
CA VAL A 24 -48.65 -64.56 -9.53
C VAL A 24 -48.47 -63.11 -9.08
N GLY A 25 -49.49 -62.28 -9.23
CA GLY A 25 -49.49 -60.90 -8.72
C GLY A 25 -49.33 -60.84 -7.21
N ALA A 26 -50.03 -61.68 -6.46
CA ALA A 26 -49.92 -61.78 -5.00
C ALA A 26 -48.57 -62.34 -4.55
N ALA A 27 -47.99 -63.32 -5.26
CA ALA A 27 -46.66 -63.85 -4.99
C ALA A 27 -45.51 -62.82 -5.27
N VAL A 28 -45.63 -62.04 -6.36
CA VAL A 28 -44.71 -61.00 -6.66
C VAL A 28 -44.82 -59.85 -5.64
N THR A 29 -46.04 -59.47 -5.26
CA THR A 29 -46.23 -58.43 -4.22
C THR A 29 -45.73 -58.90 -2.85
N TYR A 30 -45.92 -60.18 -2.49
CA TYR A 30 -45.42 -60.77 -1.28
C TYR A 30 -43.88 -60.85 -1.25
N LEU A 31 -43.25 -61.17 -2.39
CA LEU A 31 -41.78 -61.15 -2.53
C LEU A 31 -41.19 -59.72 -2.51
N LEU A 32 -41.91 -58.75 -3.06
CA LEU A 32 -41.48 -57.36 -3.00
C LEU A 32 -41.67 -56.72 -1.61
N VAL A 33 -42.67 -57.14 -0.83
CA VAL A 33 -42.93 -56.63 0.52
C VAL A 33 -42.09 -57.31 1.59
N THR A 34 -41.73 -58.60 1.41
CA THR A 34 -40.92 -59.35 2.41
C THR A 34 -39.43 -59.38 2.10
N GLY A 35 -39.00 -58.91 0.89
CA GLY A 35 -37.62 -58.91 0.46
C GLY A 35 -36.78 -57.70 0.90
N SER A 36 -37.41 -56.66 1.46
CA SER A 36 -36.67 -55.47 1.92
C SER A 36 -36.67 -55.45 3.45
N LYS A 37 -35.72 -56.11 4.06
CA LYS A 37 -35.31 -55.70 5.39
C LYS A 37 -34.75 -54.26 5.22
N PRO A 38 -35.28 -53.25 5.93
CA PRO A 38 -34.58 -52.01 6.00
C PRO A 38 -33.23 -52.30 6.69
N THR A 39 -32.16 -52.23 5.93
CA THR A 39 -30.86 -52.07 6.52
C THR A 39 -30.96 -50.74 7.26
N GLU A 40 -31.03 -50.75 8.58
CA GLU A 40 -30.74 -49.58 9.38
C GLU A 40 -29.33 -49.12 8.93
N ALA A 41 -29.31 -48.12 8.05
CA ALA A 41 -28.15 -47.31 7.88
C ALA A 41 -27.94 -46.65 9.25
N GLY A 42 -27.07 -47.24 10.07
CA GLY A 42 -26.56 -46.59 11.24
C GLY A 42 -26.11 -45.19 10.82
N PRO A 43 -26.16 -44.17 11.70
CA PRO A 43 -25.80 -42.82 11.35
C PRO A 43 -24.43 -42.88 10.67
N SER A 44 -24.41 -42.67 9.36
CA SER A 44 -23.18 -42.44 8.62
C SER A 44 -22.57 -41.25 9.30
N ARG A 45 -21.56 -41.47 10.16
CA ARG A 45 -20.73 -40.42 10.65
C ARG A 45 -20.17 -39.77 9.41
N ALA A 46 -20.70 -38.58 9.07
CA ALA A 46 -20.11 -37.75 8.04
C ALA A 46 -18.61 -37.72 8.31
N ALA A 47 -17.83 -38.10 7.31
CA ALA A 47 -16.39 -38.04 7.44
C ALA A 47 -16.03 -36.60 7.81
N VAL A 48 -15.48 -36.42 9.01
CA VAL A 48 -15.03 -35.11 9.46
C VAL A 48 -13.91 -34.71 8.50
N ALA A 49 -14.09 -33.60 7.80
CA ALA A 49 -13.01 -33.08 7.00
C ALA A 49 -11.82 -32.78 7.91
N THR A 50 -10.61 -33.12 7.50
CA THR A 50 -9.42 -32.98 8.32
C THR A 50 -8.39 -32.10 7.62
N ALA A 51 -7.55 -31.46 8.42
CA ALA A 51 -6.37 -30.73 7.99
C ALA A 51 -5.18 -31.16 8.85
N PRO A 52 -3.98 -31.32 8.28
CA PRO A 52 -2.82 -31.70 9.07
C PRO A 52 -2.30 -30.52 9.90
N VAL A 53 -1.82 -30.79 11.11
CA VAL A 53 -0.99 -29.85 11.87
C VAL A 53 0.33 -29.70 11.12
N THR A 54 0.67 -28.51 10.72
CA THR A 54 1.90 -28.21 9.99
C THR A 54 2.87 -27.42 10.84
N ARG A 55 4.17 -27.67 10.65
CA ARG A 55 5.20 -26.83 11.24
C ARG A 55 5.62 -25.78 10.23
N THR A 56 5.36 -24.51 10.56
CA THR A 56 5.56 -23.40 9.63
C THR A 56 6.00 -22.13 10.34
N THR A 57 6.39 -21.13 9.56
CA THR A 57 6.60 -19.77 10.06
C THR A 57 5.31 -18.98 9.85
N LEU A 58 4.78 -18.45 10.93
CA LEU A 58 3.66 -17.51 10.88
C LEU A 58 4.20 -16.09 10.93
N THR A 59 3.69 -15.24 10.03
CA THR A 59 4.02 -13.82 9.99
C THR A 59 2.73 -13.03 9.97
N GLU A 60 2.54 -12.20 10.96
CA GLU A 60 1.45 -11.23 10.99
C GLU A 60 1.68 -10.21 9.89
N THR A 61 0.66 -9.98 9.07
CA THR A 61 0.71 -9.00 8.00
C THR A 61 -0.54 -8.15 8.08
N GLU A 62 -0.34 -6.85 8.13
CA GLU A 62 -1.43 -5.88 8.14
C GLU A 62 -1.31 -4.96 6.93
N ASN A 63 -2.40 -4.81 6.20
CA ASN A 63 -2.44 -3.96 5.02
C ASN A 63 -2.92 -2.56 5.40
N VAL A 64 -2.16 -1.56 5.00
CA VAL A 64 -2.51 -0.14 5.15
C VAL A 64 -2.51 0.54 3.80
N ASP A 65 -3.41 1.51 3.64
CA ASP A 65 -3.48 2.30 2.42
C ASP A 65 -2.38 3.36 2.41
N GLY A 66 -1.81 3.57 1.23
CA GLY A 66 -0.81 4.58 1.00
C GLY A 66 -1.01 5.29 -0.33
N THR A 67 -0.26 6.35 -0.54
CA THR A 67 -0.22 7.10 -1.80
C THR A 67 1.21 7.21 -2.27
N LEU A 68 1.43 6.91 -3.55
CA LEU A 68 2.71 7.10 -4.21
C LEU A 68 2.83 8.56 -4.65
N GLY A 69 3.97 9.19 -4.40
CA GLY A 69 4.21 10.58 -4.80
C GLY A 69 5.65 11.00 -4.51
N TYR A 70 5.95 12.26 -4.73
CA TYR A 70 7.31 12.81 -4.53
C TYR A 70 7.59 13.30 -3.10
N GLY A 71 6.84 12.77 -2.13
CA GLY A 71 6.98 13.16 -0.73
C GLY A 71 6.29 14.48 -0.40
N GLN A 72 6.64 15.05 0.75
CA GLN A 72 6.04 16.29 1.22
C GLN A 72 6.56 17.49 0.43
N ALA A 73 5.65 18.32 -0.06
CA ALA A 73 6.01 19.55 -0.76
C ALA A 73 6.47 20.63 0.23
N THR A 74 7.53 21.33 -0.15
CA THR A 74 8.08 22.49 0.58
C THR A 74 7.71 23.77 -0.15
N SER A 75 7.19 24.74 0.58
CA SER A 75 6.80 26.04 0.03
C SER A 75 8.05 26.91 -0.19
N LEU A 76 8.14 27.50 -1.38
CA LEU A 76 9.19 28.47 -1.73
C LEU A 76 8.62 29.87 -1.63
N THR A 77 9.21 30.68 -0.75
CA THR A 77 8.85 32.08 -0.57
C THR A 77 9.69 32.99 -1.47
N ASN A 78 9.03 34.01 -2.00
CA ASN A 78 9.69 35.06 -2.79
C ASN A 78 10.46 36.03 -1.88
N ARG A 79 11.54 36.65 -2.41
CA ARG A 79 12.35 37.67 -1.74
C ARG A 79 12.35 39.01 -2.47
N LEU A 80 11.70 39.11 -3.62
CA LEU A 80 11.73 40.27 -4.51
C LEU A 80 10.38 40.97 -4.51
N ALA A 81 10.37 42.27 -4.69
CA ALA A 81 9.17 43.05 -5.00
C ALA A 81 9.02 43.19 -6.52
N GLY A 82 7.78 43.22 -7.03
CA GLY A 82 7.48 43.37 -8.47
C GLY A 82 6.27 42.57 -8.90
N THR A 83 6.26 42.08 -10.12
CA THR A 83 5.19 41.24 -10.68
C THR A 83 5.77 39.90 -11.14
N ILE A 84 5.13 38.80 -10.81
CA ILE A 84 5.48 37.49 -11.35
C ILE A 84 5.16 37.50 -12.85
N THR A 85 6.19 37.32 -13.69
CA THR A 85 6.04 37.35 -15.16
C THR A 85 6.07 35.98 -15.81
N SER A 86 6.74 35.02 -15.17
CA SER A 86 6.73 33.60 -15.55
C SER A 86 6.95 32.72 -14.35
N ILE A 87 6.55 31.45 -14.45
CA ILE A 87 6.73 30.45 -13.41
C ILE A 87 6.80 29.06 -14.03
N ALA A 88 7.65 28.20 -13.48
CA ALA A 88 7.73 26.80 -13.92
C ALA A 88 6.41 26.09 -13.62
N ALA A 89 5.89 25.34 -14.61
CA ALA A 89 4.60 24.66 -14.50
C ALA A 89 4.60 23.54 -13.45
N PRO A 90 3.46 23.23 -12.82
CA PRO A 90 3.34 22.06 -11.97
C PRO A 90 3.78 20.80 -12.72
N GLY A 91 4.53 19.93 -12.05
CA GLY A 91 5.13 18.75 -12.64
C GLY A 91 6.47 18.98 -13.35
N ALA A 92 6.84 20.23 -13.66
CA ALA A 92 8.13 20.51 -14.29
C ALA A 92 9.31 20.22 -13.34
N THR A 93 10.37 19.69 -13.91
CA THR A 93 11.66 19.55 -13.23
C THR A 93 12.48 20.80 -13.47
N VAL A 94 13.02 21.38 -12.40
CA VAL A 94 13.94 22.51 -12.46
C VAL A 94 15.30 22.05 -11.95
N ALA A 95 16.32 22.14 -12.79
CA ALA A 95 17.69 21.77 -12.48
C ALA A 95 18.56 23.01 -12.27
N ARG A 96 19.82 22.79 -11.88
CA ARG A 96 20.82 23.83 -11.70
C ARG A 96 20.89 24.80 -12.90
N GLY A 97 20.86 26.08 -12.63
CA GLY A 97 20.93 27.14 -13.66
C GLY A 97 19.60 27.45 -14.36
N GLN A 98 18.54 26.70 -14.08
CA GLN A 98 17.20 26.95 -14.65
C GLN A 98 16.38 27.87 -13.75
N ALA A 99 15.44 28.59 -14.37
CA ALA A 99 14.56 29.51 -13.66
C ALA A 99 13.40 28.75 -12.99
N LEU A 100 13.17 29.03 -11.72
CA LEU A 100 11.97 28.63 -10.97
C LEU A 100 10.78 29.52 -11.34
N TYR A 101 11.00 30.81 -11.37
CA TYR A 101 10.04 31.84 -11.77
C TYR A 101 10.78 33.10 -12.21
N ALA A 102 10.07 34.10 -12.70
CA ALA A 102 10.64 35.42 -13.00
C ALA A 102 9.81 36.53 -12.38
N VAL A 103 10.50 37.57 -11.89
CA VAL A 103 9.90 38.81 -11.41
C VAL A 103 10.36 39.92 -12.33
N ASP A 104 9.39 40.67 -12.92
CA ASP A 104 9.62 41.75 -13.85
C ASP A 104 10.54 41.31 -15.03
N GLN A 105 10.25 40.14 -15.61
CA GLN A 105 10.99 39.47 -16.69
C GLN A 105 12.42 39.03 -16.31
N ARG A 106 12.84 39.19 -15.07
CA ARG A 106 14.16 38.79 -14.57
C ARG A 106 14.04 37.47 -13.83
N PRO A 107 14.76 36.41 -14.26
CA PRO A 107 14.62 35.09 -13.69
C PRO A 107 15.18 35.00 -12.26
N VAL A 108 14.53 34.11 -11.47
CA VAL A 108 15.06 33.61 -10.19
C VAL A 108 15.55 32.19 -10.44
N ILE A 109 16.84 31.98 -10.27
CA ILE A 109 17.57 30.79 -10.71
C ILE A 109 17.78 29.80 -9.56
N LEU A 110 17.52 28.52 -9.85
CA LEU A 110 17.90 27.43 -8.97
C LEU A 110 19.39 27.14 -9.08
N LEU A 111 20.09 27.19 -7.96
CA LEU A 111 21.47 26.74 -7.79
C LEU A 111 21.52 25.65 -6.72
N TYR A 112 22.55 24.81 -6.71
CA TYR A 112 22.67 23.74 -5.72
C TYR A 112 23.55 24.22 -4.55
N GLY A 113 23.07 23.92 -3.33
CA GLY A 113 23.77 24.27 -2.12
C GLY A 113 22.91 24.00 -0.88
N THR A 114 23.57 23.89 0.26
CA THR A 114 22.93 23.64 1.56
C THR A 114 22.74 24.90 2.39
N VAL A 115 23.47 26.00 2.04
CA VAL A 115 23.34 27.29 2.71
C VAL A 115 22.34 28.15 1.93
N PRO A 116 21.17 28.49 2.51
CA PRO A 116 20.20 29.36 1.86
C PRO A 116 20.80 30.74 1.55
N ALA A 117 20.34 31.37 0.46
CA ALA A 117 20.71 32.76 0.17
C ALA A 117 20.18 33.68 1.28
N TYR A 118 21.07 34.37 2.00
CA TYR A 118 20.74 35.28 3.10
C TYR A 118 21.27 36.69 2.92
N ARG A 119 22.15 36.92 1.92
CA ARG A 119 22.73 38.22 1.57
C ARG A 119 22.99 38.31 0.07
N ALA A 120 23.19 39.52 -0.44
CA ALA A 120 23.75 39.70 -1.78
C ALA A 120 25.21 39.25 -1.80
N LEU A 121 25.68 38.66 -2.91
CA LEU A 121 27.05 38.19 -3.08
C LEU A 121 27.79 39.11 -4.05
N GLN A 122 28.92 39.67 -3.60
CA GLN A 122 29.73 40.65 -4.34
C GLN A 122 31.23 40.56 -3.98
N ALA A 123 32.06 41.20 -4.77
CA ALA A 123 33.52 41.20 -4.56
C ALA A 123 33.90 41.63 -3.14
N GLY A 124 34.87 40.94 -2.55
CA GLY A 124 35.39 41.17 -1.20
C GLY A 124 34.67 40.37 -0.11
N LEU A 125 33.58 39.67 -0.41
CA LEU A 125 32.93 38.78 0.55
C LEU A 125 33.62 37.42 0.64
N THR A 126 33.51 36.80 1.81
CA THR A 126 34.01 35.45 2.07
C THR A 126 32.93 34.63 2.76
N GLY A 127 32.90 33.32 2.53
CA GLY A 127 32.01 32.38 3.19
C GLY A 127 31.64 31.14 2.37
N ASP A 128 30.93 30.22 2.98
CA ASP A 128 30.47 29.01 2.31
C ASP A 128 29.39 29.30 1.24
N ASP A 129 28.64 30.38 1.40
CA ASP A 129 27.72 30.92 0.41
C ASP A 129 28.43 31.38 -0.87
N VAL A 130 29.62 31.93 -0.75
CA VAL A 130 30.51 32.29 -1.89
C VAL A 130 31.00 31.01 -2.56
N ARG A 131 31.53 30.07 -1.79
CA ARG A 131 32.02 28.79 -2.32
C ARG A 131 30.95 28.06 -3.13
N GLN A 132 29.74 27.88 -2.57
CA GLN A 132 28.66 27.19 -3.29
C GLN A 132 28.23 27.96 -4.54
N LEU A 133 28.26 29.29 -4.58
CA LEU A 133 28.05 30.06 -5.82
C LEU A 133 29.10 29.71 -6.86
N GLU A 134 30.38 29.74 -6.48
CA GLU A 134 31.50 29.45 -7.37
C GLU A 134 31.47 28.01 -7.90
N GLU A 135 31.13 27.05 -7.05
CA GLU A 135 30.88 25.64 -7.45
C GLU A 135 29.78 25.56 -8.51
N ASN A 136 28.69 26.30 -8.35
CA ASN A 136 27.59 26.33 -9.32
C ASN A 136 28.03 26.99 -10.63
N LEU A 137 28.69 28.13 -10.58
CA LEU A 137 29.23 28.81 -11.77
C LEU A 137 30.20 27.91 -12.55
N SER A 138 31.09 27.23 -11.84
CA SER A 138 32.02 26.26 -12.44
C SER A 138 31.30 25.11 -13.08
N ALA A 139 30.30 24.51 -12.41
CA ALA A 139 29.47 23.42 -12.94
C ALA A 139 28.58 23.84 -14.15
N LEU A 140 28.26 25.14 -14.26
CA LEU A 140 27.57 25.73 -15.41
C LEU A 140 28.55 26.11 -16.54
N GLY A 141 29.86 25.87 -16.38
CA GLY A 141 30.85 26.09 -17.43
C GLY A 141 31.54 27.48 -17.37
N TYR A 142 31.26 28.31 -16.38
CA TYR A 142 31.94 29.58 -16.21
C TYR A 142 33.33 29.35 -15.57
N THR A 143 34.36 29.82 -16.22
CA THR A 143 35.76 29.60 -15.83
C THR A 143 36.51 30.93 -15.61
N GLY A 144 37.81 30.87 -15.21
CA GLY A 144 38.67 32.01 -15.03
C GLY A 144 38.62 32.60 -13.62
N PHE A 145 38.20 31.81 -12.64
CA PHE A 145 38.26 32.06 -11.19
C PHE A 145 38.63 30.77 -10.46
N THR A 146 38.99 30.85 -9.21
CA THR A 146 39.23 29.71 -8.34
C THR A 146 37.98 29.45 -7.52
N VAL A 147 37.59 28.17 -7.39
CA VAL A 147 36.52 27.79 -6.49
C VAL A 147 37.05 27.73 -5.08
N ASP A 148 36.74 28.75 -4.30
CA ASP A 148 37.14 28.86 -2.90
C ASP A 148 36.04 29.60 -2.09
N ALA A 149 36.36 30.09 -0.92
CA ALA A 149 35.39 30.82 -0.10
C ALA A 149 35.51 32.35 -0.27
N THR A 150 36.17 32.88 -1.33
CA THR A 150 36.44 34.30 -1.50
C THR A 150 35.87 34.82 -2.82
N PHE A 151 34.89 35.71 -2.76
CA PHE A 151 34.35 36.35 -3.95
C PHE A 151 35.36 37.37 -4.50
N SER A 152 36.16 36.96 -5.44
CA SER A 152 37.21 37.77 -6.07
C SER A 152 36.68 38.62 -7.23
N ASP A 153 37.50 39.54 -7.77
CA ASP A 153 37.21 40.22 -9.02
C ASP A 153 37.07 39.24 -10.20
N ALA A 154 37.76 38.12 -10.16
CA ALA A 154 37.64 37.05 -11.15
C ALA A 154 36.27 36.39 -11.06
N THR A 155 35.77 36.14 -9.87
CA THR A 155 34.40 35.63 -9.61
C THR A 155 33.37 36.65 -10.11
N ALA A 156 33.56 37.97 -9.83
CA ALA A 156 32.68 39.03 -10.35
C ALA A 156 32.59 39.04 -11.89
N ARG A 157 33.73 38.82 -12.58
CA ARG A 157 33.72 38.68 -14.05
C ARG A 157 32.94 37.43 -14.52
N ALA A 158 33.05 36.34 -13.82
CA ALA A 158 32.27 35.15 -14.13
C ALA A 158 30.75 35.38 -13.91
N VAL A 159 30.38 36.06 -12.82
CA VAL A 159 29.00 36.47 -12.55
C VAL A 159 28.44 37.37 -13.66
N ARG A 160 29.22 38.35 -14.16
CA ARG A 160 28.81 39.21 -15.29
C ARG A 160 28.51 38.37 -16.54
N ARG A 161 29.35 37.41 -16.92
CA ARG A 161 29.09 36.52 -18.05
C ARG A 161 27.81 35.70 -17.84
N TRP A 162 27.63 35.18 -16.64
CA TRP A 162 26.40 34.44 -16.28
C TRP A 162 25.18 35.36 -16.35
N GLN A 163 25.24 36.58 -15.87
CA GLN A 163 24.16 37.57 -15.97
C GLN A 163 23.86 37.91 -17.44
N HIS A 164 24.89 38.11 -18.28
CA HIS A 164 24.75 38.30 -19.71
C HIS A 164 23.94 37.19 -20.37
N ASP A 165 24.30 35.92 -20.11
CA ASP A 165 23.61 34.75 -20.68
C ASP A 165 22.16 34.61 -20.19
N LEU A 166 21.83 35.14 -19.03
CA LEU A 166 20.48 35.20 -18.49
C LEU A 166 19.67 36.44 -18.93
N GLY A 167 20.29 37.37 -19.70
CA GLY A 167 19.64 38.63 -20.06
C GLY A 167 19.45 39.59 -18.88
N LEU A 168 20.29 39.50 -17.86
CA LEU A 168 20.30 40.38 -16.69
C LEU A 168 21.30 41.51 -16.85
N ASP A 169 21.18 42.56 -16.01
CA ASP A 169 22.19 43.60 -15.91
C ASP A 169 23.52 43.03 -15.41
N GLU A 170 24.62 43.28 -16.14
CA GLU A 170 25.97 42.72 -15.88
C GLU A 170 26.67 43.44 -14.72
N THR A 171 26.08 43.45 -13.54
CA THR A 171 26.60 44.14 -12.35
C THR A 171 27.81 43.44 -11.73
N GLY A 172 27.90 42.11 -11.89
CA GLY A 172 28.85 41.28 -11.17
C GLY A 172 28.46 41.03 -9.70
N ILE A 173 27.24 41.38 -9.33
CA ILE A 173 26.65 41.18 -7.98
C ILE A 173 25.48 40.23 -8.12
N VAL A 174 25.39 39.22 -7.28
CA VAL A 174 24.23 38.35 -7.17
C VAL A 174 23.32 38.94 -6.10
N GLU A 175 22.21 39.59 -6.51
CA GLU A 175 21.24 40.18 -5.58
C GLU A 175 20.55 39.12 -4.75
N LEU A 176 20.19 39.45 -3.51
CA LEU A 176 19.38 38.60 -2.65
C LEU A 176 17.98 38.37 -3.30
N GLY A 177 17.60 37.10 -3.43
CA GLY A 177 16.34 36.69 -4.06
C GLY A 177 16.46 36.35 -5.54
N ARG A 178 17.61 36.65 -6.23
CA ARG A 178 17.84 36.24 -7.62
C ARG A 178 18.29 34.79 -7.76
N VAL A 179 18.77 34.21 -6.68
CA VAL A 179 19.13 32.79 -6.62
C VAL A 179 18.45 32.11 -5.44
N VAL A 180 18.10 30.85 -5.66
CA VAL A 180 17.59 29.94 -4.62
C VAL A 180 18.55 28.76 -4.56
N PHE A 181 19.15 28.50 -3.40
CA PHE A 181 19.99 27.34 -3.18
C PHE A 181 19.17 26.18 -2.60
N LEU A 182 19.15 25.05 -3.29
CA LEU A 182 18.56 23.79 -2.85
C LEU A 182 19.57 22.66 -3.04
N GLY A 183 19.36 21.54 -2.37
CA GLY A 183 20.34 20.44 -2.38
C GLY A 183 20.51 19.77 -3.74
N ASP A 184 19.48 19.77 -4.57
CA ASP A 184 19.46 19.09 -5.88
C ASP A 184 18.37 19.68 -6.78
N ALA A 185 18.17 19.08 -7.97
CA ALA A 185 17.01 19.34 -8.83
C ALA A 185 15.71 19.11 -8.08
N VAL A 186 14.71 19.90 -8.41
CA VAL A 186 13.40 19.83 -7.79
C VAL A 186 12.30 19.66 -8.82
N ARG A 187 11.18 19.09 -8.39
CA ARG A 187 9.95 19.05 -9.15
C ARG A 187 8.97 20.07 -8.58
N VAL A 188 8.41 20.92 -9.42
CA VAL A 188 7.36 21.86 -9.01
C VAL A 188 6.11 21.04 -8.64
N ALA A 189 5.68 21.18 -7.40
CA ALA A 189 4.48 20.49 -6.91
C ALA A 189 3.21 21.28 -7.23
N ASP A 190 3.21 22.59 -6.87
CA ASP A 190 2.06 23.46 -7.06
C ASP A 190 2.52 24.92 -7.24
N VAL A 191 1.67 25.72 -7.90
CA VAL A 191 1.89 27.15 -8.14
C VAL A 191 0.91 27.95 -7.30
N GLN A 192 1.43 28.77 -6.39
CA GLN A 192 0.64 29.56 -5.45
C GLN A 192 0.44 31.01 -5.92
N ALA A 193 1.35 31.52 -6.76
CA ALA A 193 1.26 32.84 -7.37
C ALA A 193 1.58 32.76 -8.86
N GLY A 194 0.55 32.85 -9.70
CA GLY A 194 0.70 32.76 -11.16
C GLY A 194 1.20 34.07 -11.81
N PRO A 195 1.51 34.03 -13.13
CA PRO A 195 1.88 35.22 -13.88
C PRO A 195 0.81 36.33 -13.75
N GLY A 196 1.27 37.58 -13.55
CA GLY A 196 0.43 38.74 -13.29
C GLY A 196 0.16 39.00 -11.80
N SER A 197 0.46 38.05 -10.91
CA SER A 197 0.36 38.27 -9.47
C SER A 197 1.46 39.19 -8.94
N ALA A 198 1.16 39.94 -7.90
CA ALA A 198 2.17 40.73 -7.18
C ALA A 198 3.24 39.79 -6.59
N ALA A 199 4.49 40.11 -6.84
CA ALA A 199 5.63 39.51 -6.15
C ALA A 199 5.92 40.31 -4.89
N GLU A 200 5.54 39.78 -3.72
CA GLU A 200 5.79 40.39 -2.44
C GLU A 200 6.83 39.56 -1.68
N PRO A 201 7.81 40.19 -0.99
CA PRO A 201 8.73 39.48 -0.13
C PRO A 201 7.98 38.65 0.93
N GLU A 202 8.53 37.47 1.28
CA GLU A 202 8.01 36.49 2.25
C GLU A 202 6.67 35.85 1.84
N ARG A 203 6.17 36.10 0.66
CA ARG A 203 4.98 35.43 0.12
C ARG A 203 5.36 34.14 -0.60
N PRO A 204 4.61 33.06 -0.42
CA PRO A 204 4.80 31.83 -1.17
C PRO A 204 4.50 32.04 -2.66
N VAL A 205 5.36 31.49 -3.54
CA VAL A 205 5.19 31.55 -5.00
C VAL A 205 4.85 30.19 -5.59
N LEU A 206 5.58 29.19 -5.18
CA LEU A 206 5.37 27.81 -5.59
C LEU A 206 5.75 26.85 -4.45
N SER A 207 5.34 25.61 -4.57
CA SER A 207 5.88 24.52 -3.74
C SER A 207 6.64 23.54 -4.62
N TYR A 208 7.62 22.88 -4.04
CA TYR A 208 8.46 21.91 -4.72
C TYR A 208 8.67 20.64 -3.90
N THR A 209 8.99 19.56 -4.56
CA THR A 209 9.40 18.28 -3.98
C THR A 209 10.77 17.88 -4.51
N GLY A 210 11.38 16.89 -3.90
CA GLY A 210 12.52 16.17 -4.50
C GLY A 210 12.10 15.39 -5.75
N MET A 211 13.08 14.71 -6.36
CA MET A 211 12.90 13.91 -7.57
C MET A 211 12.63 12.44 -7.29
N THR A 212 12.73 12.01 -6.04
CA THR A 212 12.55 10.62 -5.64
C THR A 212 11.09 10.36 -5.26
N MET A 213 10.47 9.40 -5.91
CA MET A 213 9.13 8.95 -5.52
C MET A 213 9.19 8.12 -4.25
N THR A 214 8.26 8.38 -3.36
CA THR A 214 8.10 7.69 -2.07
C THR A 214 6.65 7.30 -1.88
N VAL A 215 6.39 6.32 -1.02
CA VAL A 215 5.04 6.01 -0.58
C VAL A 215 4.80 6.67 0.77
N THR A 216 3.70 7.36 0.88
CA THR A 216 3.20 7.92 2.14
C THR A 216 2.00 7.09 2.61
N ALA A 217 2.10 6.48 3.79
CA ALA A 217 1.04 5.66 4.37
C ALA A 217 0.61 6.20 5.73
N GLY A 218 -0.70 6.25 5.96
CA GLY A 218 -1.27 6.61 7.25
C GLY A 218 -1.30 5.41 8.19
N LEU A 219 -0.73 5.53 9.38
CA LEU A 219 -0.69 4.47 10.38
C LEU A 219 -1.52 4.81 11.61
N GLN A 220 -2.18 3.81 12.17
CA GLN A 220 -2.76 3.88 13.51
C GLN A 220 -1.69 3.65 14.58
N THR A 221 -2.04 3.94 15.84
CA THR A 221 -1.08 3.84 16.96
C THR A 221 -0.56 2.42 17.19
N ASP A 222 -1.41 1.42 16.99
CA ASP A 222 -1.09 -0.01 17.11
C ASP A 222 -0.23 -0.54 15.95
N GLN A 223 -0.30 0.08 14.77
CA GLN A 223 0.49 -0.28 13.59
C GLN A 223 1.92 0.29 13.62
N ARG A 224 2.16 1.34 14.42
CA ARG A 224 3.48 1.98 14.50
C ARG A 224 4.65 1.02 14.79
N PRO A 225 4.54 0.01 15.68
CA PRO A 225 5.63 -0.93 15.93
C PRO A 225 6.01 -1.76 14.70
N MET A 226 5.07 -1.99 13.75
CA MET A 226 5.29 -2.76 12.53
C MET A 226 6.04 -1.96 11.45
N ALA A 227 6.06 -0.63 11.58
CA ALA A 227 6.72 0.28 10.62
C ALA A 227 8.00 0.89 11.22
N ALA A 228 8.87 0.07 11.80
CA ALA A 228 10.12 0.57 12.33
C ALA A 228 11.04 1.14 11.23
N PRO A 229 11.70 2.31 11.43
CA PRO A 229 12.64 2.85 10.46
C PRO A 229 13.73 1.83 10.10
N GLY A 230 14.03 1.71 8.79
CA GLY A 230 14.93 0.69 8.24
C GLY A 230 14.26 -0.67 7.98
N GLY A 231 13.04 -0.90 8.47
CA GLY A 231 12.27 -2.11 8.19
C GLY A 231 11.89 -2.21 6.72
N GLN A 232 11.80 -3.45 6.22
CA GLN A 232 11.34 -3.72 4.86
C GLN A 232 9.86 -4.08 4.87
N VAL A 233 9.12 -3.53 3.92
CA VAL A 233 7.70 -3.77 3.71
C VAL A 233 7.43 -4.07 2.24
N THR A 234 6.33 -4.75 1.95
CA THR A 234 5.89 -5.00 0.59
C THR A 234 4.84 -3.97 0.20
N VAL A 235 5.05 -3.30 -0.93
CA VAL A 235 4.09 -2.36 -1.49
C VAL A 235 3.47 -2.96 -2.74
N THR A 236 2.15 -3.02 -2.78
CA THR A 236 1.38 -3.44 -3.94
C THR A 236 0.97 -2.20 -4.72
N LEU A 237 1.52 -2.06 -5.93
CA LEU A 237 1.24 -1.00 -6.89
C LEU A 237 -0.05 -1.30 -7.70
N PRO A 238 -0.62 -0.31 -8.40
CA PRO A 238 -1.69 -0.55 -9.36
C PRO A 238 -1.30 -1.65 -10.37
N GLY A 239 -2.26 -2.52 -10.73
CA GLY A 239 -1.99 -3.69 -11.56
C GLY A 239 -1.39 -4.88 -10.81
N ASN A 240 -1.46 -4.89 -9.48
CA ASN A 240 -1.05 -6.01 -8.61
C ASN A 240 0.46 -6.30 -8.61
N LYS A 241 1.28 -5.35 -9.05
CA LYS A 241 2.74 -5.47 -9.02
C LYS A 241 3.25 -5.22 -7.62
N GLN A 242 3.99 -6.17 -7.06
CA GLN A 242 4.59 -6.03 -5.73
C GLN A 242 6.03 -5.56 -5.85
N VAL A 243 6.40 -4.60 -4.99
CA VAL A 243 7.76 -4.09 -4.86
C VAL A 243 8.15 -4.01 -3.39
N THR A 244 9.42 -4.18 -3.11
CA THR A 244 9.94 -4.00 -1.74
C THR A 244 10.26 -2.53 -1.51
N ALA A 245 9.82 -2.01 -0.37
CA ALA A 245 10.13 -0.67 0.10
C ALA A 245 10.79 -0.72 1.48
N ALA A 246 11.60 0.27 1.78
CA ALA A 246 12.18 0.46 3.11
C ALA A 246 11.47 1.62 3.82
N VAL A 247 11.18 1.45 5.10
CA VAL A 247 10.63 2.52 5.95
C VAL A 247 11.71 3.55 6.19
N ALA A 248 11.57 4.75 5.61
CA ALA A 248 12.53 5.84 5.77
C ALA A 248 12.30 6.60 7.08
N ALA A 249 11.04 6.93 7.38
CA ALA A 249 10.67 7.67 8.57
C ALA A 249 9.21 7.40 8.97
N VAL A 250 8.93 7.53 10.26
CA VAL A 250 7.57 7.55 10.80
C VAL A 250 7.45 8.77 11.71
N VAL A 251 6.58 9.70 11.34
CA VAL A 251 6.33 10.95 12.07
C VAL A 251 4.88 11.05 12.51
N PRO A 252 4.56 11.77 13.59
CA PRO A 252 3.17 12.05 13.93
C PRO A 252 2.45 12.71 12.74
N ALA A 253 1.24 12.27 12.44
CA ALA A 253 0.44 12.89 11.39
C ALA A 253 0.10 14.33 11.79
N PRO A 254 0.11 15.29 10.85
CA PRO A 254 -0.35 16.64 11.11
C PRO A 254 -1.79 16.59 11.62
N GLN A 255 -2.05 17.10 12.80
CA GLN A 255 -3.41 17.25 13.28
C GLN A 255 -4.09 18.34 12.44
N GLN A 256 -5.02 17.94 11.60
CA GLN A 256 -5.93 18.91 10.99
C GLN A 256 -6.76 19.52 12.13
N GLN A 257 -6.46 20.76 12.47
CA GLN A 257 -7.36 21.54 13.29
C GLN A 257 -8.62 21.77 12.44
N ASP A 258 -9.68 21.04 12.76
CA ASP A 258 -11.01 21.29 12.21
C ASP A 258 -11.42 22.73 12.58
N SER A 259 -11.15 23.65 11.67
CA SER A 259 -11.65 25.04 11.74
C SER A 259 -13.09 25.13 11.20
N SER A 260 -13.90 24.11 11.38
CA SER A 260 -15.32 24.15 11.07
C SER A 260 -16.15 24.25 12.34
N GLY A 261 -16.41 25.48 12.74
CA GLY A 261 -17.54 25.79 13.60
C GLY A 261 -18.85 25.39 12.92
N GLN A 262 -19.68 24.68 13.71
CA GLN A 262 -21.13 24.50 13.58
C GLN A 262 -21.67 23.68 12.39
N GLY A 263 -22.16 22.50 12.71
CA GLY A 263 -23.37 21.96 12.08
C GLY A 263 -23.17 20.93 10.98
N ALA A 264 -22.30 19.93 11.13
CA ALA A 264 -22.34 18.75 10.27
C ALA A 264 -22.72 17.51 11.08
N THR A 265 -23.77 16.82 10.65
CA THR A 265 -24.18 15.49 11.08
C THR A 265 -22.96 14.55 11.02
N GLN A 266 -22.63 13.96 12.17
CA GLN A 266 -21.54 12.99 12.30
C GLN A 266 -21.83 11.77 11.41
N GLN A 267 -21.22 11.72 10.22
CA GLN A 267 -20.94 10.45 9.57
C GLN A 267 -19.81 9.77 10.36
N PRO A 268 -19.84 8.42 10.49
CA PRO A 268 -18.73 7.70 11.11
C PRO A 268 -17.48 7.92 10.27
N SER A 269 -16.62 8.83 10.70
CA SER A 269 -15.32 9.07 10.09
C SER A 269 -14.39 7.91 10.46
N THR A 270 -13.74 7.32 9.47
CA THR A 270 -12.57 6.45 9.68
C THR A 270 -11.60 7.18 10.62
N PRO A 271 -11.07 6.53 11.67
CA PRO A 271 -10.13 7.18 12.56
C PRO A 271 -8.99 7.81 11.76
N ALA A 272 -8.74 9.09 11.99
CA ALA A 272 -7.62 9.77 11.33
C ALA A 272 -6.32 9.06 11.70
N ALA A 273 -5.41 8.91 10.72
CA ALA A 273 -4.10 8.33 10.97
C ALA A 273 -3.36 9.10 12.07
N ALA A 274 -2.81 8.37 13.03
CA ALA A 274 -2.04 8.98 14.12
C ALA A 274 -0.60 9.29 13.71
N PHE A 275 -0.07 8.53 12.75
CA PHE A 275 1.29 8.67 12.23
C PHE A 275 1.29 8.60 10.71
N THR A 276 2.31 9.20 10.12
CA THR A 276 2.59 9.12 8.69
C THR A 276 3.92 8.39 8.51
N ALA A 277 3.90 7.28 7.78
CA ALA A 277 5.11 6.57 7.36
C ALA A 277 5.50 7.01 5.96
N THR A 278 6.78 7.30 5.76
CA THR A 278 7.40 7.53 4.46
C THR A 278 8.24 6.32 4.10
N LEU A 279 7.96 5.72 2.95
CA LEU A 279 8.64 4.53 2.45
C LEU A 279 9.40 4.87 1.18
N THR A 280 10.62 4.38 1.06
CA THR A 280 11.45 4.53 -0.14
C THR A 280 11.49 3.23 -0.93
N ILE A 281 11.37 3.34 -2.25
CA ILE A 281 11.47 2.22 -3.20
C ILE A 281 12.74 2.44 -4.00
N ALA A 282 13.61 1.43 -4.05
CA ALA A 282 14.89 1.54 -4.75
C ALA A 282 14.73 1.66 -6.29
N ASP A 283 13.80 0.90 -6.85
CA ASP A 283 13.54 0.91 -8.30
C ASP A 283 12.56 2.04 -8.68
N GLN A 284 13.10 3.23 -8.91
CA GLN A 284 12.34 4.41 -9.31
C GLN A 284 11.74 4.30 -10.72
N GLN A 285 12.34 3.48 -11.61
CA GLN A 285 11.86 3.35 -12.99
C GLN A 285 10.50 2.65 -13.04
N THR A 286 10.28 1.70 -12.14
CA THR A 286 9.00 1.02 -11.99
C THR A 286 7.85 1.94 -11.59
N LEU A 287 8.16 3.10 -11.00
CA LEU A 287 7.16 4.04 -10.46
C LEU A 287 6.79 5.13 -11.47
N ALA A 288 7.46 5.19 -12.61
CA ALA A 288 7.23 6.24 -13.61
C ALA A 288 5.75 6.29 -14.05
N GLY A 289 5.16 7.49 -13.97
CA GLY A 289 3.76 7.70 -14.35
C GLY A 289 2.71 7.31 -13.31
N LEU A 290 3.14 6.87 -12.12
CA LEU A 290 2.23 6.48 -11.02
C LEU A 290 2.09 7.56 -9.94
N ASP A 291 2.44 8.81 -10.23
CA ASP A 291 2.29 9.93 -9.28
C ASP A 291 0.82 10.08 -8.84
N GLY A 292 0.59 10.18 -7.54
CA GLY A 292 -0.75 10.22 -6.94
C GLY A 292 -1.49 8.89 -6.91
N ALA A 293 -0.89 7.79 -7.36
CA ALA A 293 -1.56 6.50 -7.38
C ALA A 293 -1.76 5.93 -5.96
N PRO A 294 -2.95 5.36 -5.67
CA PRO A 294 -3.16 4.61 -4.44
C PRO A 294 -2.38 3.30 -4.47
N VAL A 295 -1.80 2.93 -3.34
CA VAL A 295 -1.04 1.69 -3.14
C VAL A 295 -1.42 1.05 -1.83
N THR A 296 -1.20 -0.25 -1.72
CA THR A 296 -1.38 -0.98 -0.45
C THR A 296 -0.02 -1.39 0.10
N VAL A 297 0.23 -1.04 1.34
CA VAL A 297 1.47 -1.37 2.07
C VAL A 297 1.18 -2.51 3.02
N ALA A 298 1.86 -3.64 2.83
CA ALA A 298 1.81 -4.78 3.73
C ALA A 298 2.90 -4.61 4.80
N LEU A 299 2.47 -4.22 6.00
CA LEU A 299 3.32 -4.14 7.18
C LEU A 299 3.55 -5.54 7.74
N VAL A 300 4.77 -5.81 8.19
CA VAL A 300 5.13 -7.08 8.82
C VAL A 300 5.21 -6.88 10.32
N GLY A 301 4.29 -7.54 11.04
CA GLY A 301 4.23 -7.53 12.49
C GLY A 301 5.07 -8.63 13.11
N GLN A 302 4.48 -9.35 14.06
CA GLN A 302 5.16 -10.44 14.75
C GLN A 302 5.44 -11.60 13.79
N ARG A 303 6.63 -12.20 13.95
CA ARG A 303 7.02 -13.41 13.25
C ARG A 303 7.30 -14.51 14.28
N ARG A 304 6.70 -15.68 14.08
CA ARG A 304 6.93 -16.87 14.85
C ARG A 304 7.45 -17.97 13.92
N GLU A 305 8.67 -18.37 14.16
CA GLU A 305 9.34 -19.38 13.33
C GLU A 305 9.17 -20.78 13.95
N ASN A 306 9.02 -21.77 13.06
CA ASN A 306 9.05 -23.18 13.44
C ASN A 306 7.96 -23.54 14.48
N VAL A 307 6.76 -22.96 14.35
CA VAL A 307 5.62 -23.23 15.24
C VAL A 307 4.66 -24.23 14.64
N LEU A 308 3.93 -24.97 15.48
CA LEU A 308 2.83 -25.81 15.02
C LEU A 308 1.64 -24.92 14.71
N ALA A 309 1.07 -25.08 13.52
CA ALA A 309 -0.05 -24.29 13.04
C ALA A 309 -1.19 -25.18 12.54
N VAL A 310 -2.42 -24.73 12.79
CA VAL A 310 -3.64 -25.34 12.28
C VAL A 310 -4.52 -24.26 11.60
N PRO A 311 -5.40 -24.61 10.67
CA PRO A 311 -6.39 -23.67 10.17
C PRO A 311 -7.24 -23.12 11.32
N VAL A 312 -7.54 -21.81 11.30
CA VAL A 312 -8.38 -21.16 12.34
C VAL A 312 -9.73 -21.87 12.47
N ALA A 313 -10.26 -22.42 11.37
CA ALA A 313 -11.49 -23.19 11.34
C ALA A 313 -11.44 -24.52 12.14
N ALA A 314 -10.26 -25.02 12.50
CA ALA A 314 -10.07 -26.21 13.34
C ALA A 314 -10.23 -25.91 14.84
N LEU A 315 -10.24 -24.64 15.25
CA LEU A 315 -10.40 -24.26 16.65
C LEU A 315 -11.81 -24.46 17.15
N LEU A 316 -11.94 -25.06 18.29
CA LEU A 316 -13.18 -25.26 19.02
C LEU A 316 -13.13 -24.49 20.34
N ALA A 317 -14.17 -23.72 20.64
CA ALA A 317 -14.32 -23.12 21.97
C ALA A 317 -14.68 -24.18 23.01
N LEU A 318 -13.94 -24.22 24.12
CA LEU A 318 -14.18 -25.16 25.21
C LEU A 318 -15.17 -24.56 26.23
N ARG A 319 -16.01 -25.39 26.82
CA ARG A 319 -16.98 -24.97 27.85
C ARG A 319 -16.33 -24.37 29.08
N GLU A 320 -15.13 -24.83 29.38
CA GLU A 320 -14.32 -24.41 30.53
C GLU A 320 -13.50 -23.13 30.24
N GLY A 321 -13.68 -22.59 29.06
CA GLY A 321 -12.89 -21.45 28.54
C GLY A 321 -11.66 -21.92 27.74
N GLY A 322 -11.15 -21.03 26.88
CA GLY A 322 -10.02 -21.32 25.98
C GLY A 322 -10.42 -22.08 24.71
N TYR A 323 -9.43 -22.64 24.03
CA TYR A 323 -9.60 -23.31 22.73
C TYR A 323 -9.11 -24.76 22.79
N GLY A 324 -9.67 -25.58 21.94
CA GLY A 324 -9.25 -26.96 21.69
C GLY A 324 -9.24 -27.26 20.21
N VAL A 325 -8.60 -28.36 19.84
CA VAL A 325 -8.67 -28.94 18.49
C VAL A 325 -9.17 -30.38 18.58
N GLN A 326 -9.93 -30.80 17.59
CA GLN A 326 -10.40 -32.16 17.49
C GLN A 326 -9.38 -32.99 16.71
N VAL A 327 -8.55 -33.75 17.41
CA VAL A 327 -7.61 -34.69 16.79
C VAL A 327 -8.36 -35.92 16.29
N VAL A 328 -8.11 -36.29 15.04
CA VAL A 328 -8.70 -37.43 14.33
C VAL A 328 -7.63 -38.53 14.15
N THR A 329 -7.86 -39.70 14.74
CA THR A 329 -6.97 -40.84 14.56
C THR A 329 -7.78 -42.03 14.08
N GLY A 330 -7.74 -42.29 12.77
CA GLY A 330 -8.60 -43.27 12.13
C GLY A 330 -10.09 -42.97 12.36
N SER A 331 -10.81 -43.83 13.04
CA SER A 331 -12.25 -43.65 13.36
C SER A 331 -12.49 -42.94 14.69
N THR A 332 -11.44 -42.60 15.45
CA THR A 332 -11.55 -42.03 16.79
C THR A 332 -11.25 -40.54 16.76
N THR A 333 -12.06 -39.76 17.47
CA THR A 333 -11.86 -38.32 17.63
C THR A 333 -11.67 -37.98 19.10
N LYS A 334 -10.71 -37.11 19.38
CA LYS A 334 -10.43 -36.63 20.74
C LYS A 334 -10.21 -35.12 20.72
N ILE A 335 -10.89 -34.41 21.61
CA ILE A 335 -10.65 -32.98 21.79
C ILE A 335 -9.46 -32.81 22.73
N ILE A 336 -8.48 -32.02 22.30
CA ILE A 336 -7.29 -31.64 23.05
C ILE A 336 -7.34 -30.12 23.26
N ALA A 337 -7.22 -29.70 24.54
CA ALA A 337 -7.08 -28.30 24.87
C ALA A 337 -5.73 -27.78 24.35
N VAL A 338 -5.76 -26.60 23.71
CA VAL A 338 -4.57 -25.97 23.14
C VAL A 338 -4.45 -24.54 23.63
N GLN A 339 -3.22 -24.07 23.74
CA GLN A 339 -2.92 -22.65 23.86
C GLN A 339 -2.72 -22.10 22.46
N THR A 340 -3.40 -21.02 22.14
CA THR A 340 -3.26 -20.31 20.87
C THR A 340 -2.22 -19.22 21.00
N GLY A 341 -1.37 -19.08 19.98
CA GLY A 341 -0.40 -17.99 19.83
C GLY A 341 -0.81 -17.05 18.71
N LEU A 342 0.12 -16.82 17.76
CA LEU A 342 -0.08 -15.89 16.64
C LEU A 342 -1.12 -16.41 15.64
N PHE A 343 -2.00 -15.49 15.19
CA PHE A 343 -2.93 -15.73 14.11
C PHE A 343 -2.39 -15.05 12.84
N ALA A 344 -2.18 -15.80 11.77
CA ALA A 344 -1.68 -15.25 10.52
C ALA A 344 -2.06 -16.12 9.30
N GLY A 345 -2.45 -15.51 8.19
CA GLY A 345 -2.72 -16.20 6.92
C GLY A 345 -3.79 -17.30 6.99
N GLY A 346 -4.81 -17.15 7.85
CA GLY A 346 -5.85 -18.17 8.05
C GLY A 346 -5.41 -19.35 8.92
N LEU A 347 -4.18 -19.33 9.45
CA LEU A 347 -3.62 -20.29 10.37
C LEU A 347 -3.50 -19.67 11.77
N VAL A 348 -3.42 -20.53 12.78
CA VAL A 348 -3.16 -20.14 14.16
C VAL A 348 -2.06 -21.03 14.75
N GLU A 349 -1.14 -20.40 15.44
CA GLU A 349 -0.14 -21.09 16.26
C GLU A 349 -0.85 -21.81 17.39
N VAL A 350 -0.53 -23.09 17.57
CA VAL A 350 -1.07 -23.92 18.64
C VAL A 350 0.02 -24.65 19.37
N SER A 351 -0.15 -24.78 20.68
CA SER A 351 0.68 -25.63 21.52
C SER A 351 -0.21 -26.44 22.49
N GLY A 352 0.13 -27.70 22.71
CA GLY A 352 -0.66 -28.58 23.57
C GLY A 352 -0.09 -29.97 23.67
N ALA A 353 -0.38 -30.66 24.77
CA ALA A 353 0.08 -32.04 24.97
C ALA A 353 -0.57 -32.97 23.94
N GLY A 354 0.25 -33.70 23.19
CA GLY A 354 -0.22 -34.64 22.14
C GLY A 354 -0.39 -34.07 20.77
N LEU A 355 -0.05 -32.77 20.52
CA LEU A 355 0.07 -32.19 19.20
C LEU A 355 1.50 -32.36 18.68
N ALA A 356 1.58 -32.83 17.43
CA ALA A 356 2.81 -32.93 16.67
C ALA A 356 2.53 -32.64 15.20
N GLU A 357 3.56 -32.36 14.46
CA GLU A 357 3.48 -32.21 13.01
C GLU A 357 2.90 -33.50 12.36
N GLY A 358 1.99 -33.34 11.41
CA GLY A 358 1.32 -34.45 10.72
C GLY A 358 0.09 -35.01 11.44
N VAL A 359 -0.24 -34.54 12.64
CA VAL A 359 -1.49 -34.92 13.33
C VAL A 359 -2.68 -34.31 12.59
N GLU A 360 -3.69 -35.13 12.28
CA GLU A 360 -4.91 -34.68 11.62
C GLU A 360 -5.89 -34.03 12.60
N VAL A 361 -6.33 -32.81 12.31
CA VAL A 361 -7.35 -32.10 13.10
C VAL A 361 -8.61 -31.88 12.28
N GLY A 362 -9.78 -32.04 12.93
CA GLY A 362 -11.07 -31.84 12.30
C GLY A 362 -11.28 -30.37 11.90
N VAL A 363 -11.80 -30.15 10.68
CA VAL A 363 -12.24 -28.86 10.18
C VAL A 363 -13.70 -28.97 9.71
N PRO A 364 -14.47 -27.88 9.69
CA PRO A 364 -15.80 -27.88 9.07
C PRO A 364 -15.68 -28.32 7.61
N ALA A 365 -16.64 -29.15 7.16
CA ALA A 365 -16.75 -29.45 5.73
C ALA A 365 -17.06 -28.15 4.96
N PRO A 366 -16.50 -27.95 3.76
CA PRO A 366 -16.72 -26.76 2.93
C PRO A 366 -18.18 -26.59 2.53
#